data_18d2665ad23df7798fbabeb13f20faa3
#
_entry.id   18d2665ad23df7798fbabeb13f20faa3
#
_cell.length_a   1.000
_cell.length_b   1.000
_cell.length_c   1.000
_cell.angle_alpha   90.00
_cell.angle_beta   90.00
_cell.angle_gamma   90.00
#
_symmetry.space_group_name_H-M   'P 1'
#
loop_
_entity.id
_entity.type
_entity.pdbx_description
1 polymer ?
#
loop_
_entity_poly.entity_id
_entity_poly.type
_entity_poly.pdbx_seq_one_letter_code
_entity_poly.pdbx_strand_id
1 'polypeptide(L)'
;MIRDQQILDQLLDGVRRFVSEELIPNEAQVAAQNDIPTSLVTKMAELGLFGLSIPTNYGGLELTMEEECLVALELGRASPAFRTVVGTNIGIGSQGLIMDGRPDQKDYWLPRLASGEVISSFALTEPDAGSDAGSIRTSAVRDGDCYRLNGTKRFITNADKAGLFTVMARTDPESQGSRGVSAFLVPAQTPGLTIGIPEKKMGQHGTHVCDVVLNDAEIPASALLGTEEGKGFVTAMKVLERGRLHISAVCVGIADRLIDESTRYAAQRKQFGQVIGEFQLVQGMLADMKTEWYAGRSMVIDAARKKDLDETVATESSCCKYFCSEMVGRVADRAVQVFGGAGYIADYGIERFYRDVRIFRLYEGTSQIQQLIIARNMLRELTD
;
A
#
# COMPACT_ATOMS: atom_id res chain seq x y z
N MET A 1 6.11 0.12 -18.68
CA MET A 1 6.44 -0.91 -19.75
C MET A 1 7.63 -1.74 -19.30
N ILE A 2 7.65 -3.01 -19.67
CA ILE A 2 8.73 -3.94 -19.29
C ILE A 2 10.00 -3.54 -20.05
N ARG A 3 11.09 -3.29 -19.30
CA ARG A 3 12.41 -2.87 -19.86
C ARG A 3 13.23 -4.07 -20.35
N ASP A 4 13.24 -5.14 -19.55
CA ASP A 4 13.93 -6.40 -19.86
C ASP A 4 13.06 -7.56 -19.35
N GLN A 5 12.51 -8.32 -20.29
CA GLN A 5 11.61 -9.44 -19.97
C GLN A 5 12.33 -10.55 -19.21
N GLN A 6 13.58 -10.85 -19.54
CA GLN A 6 14.33 -11.93 -18.92
C GLN A 6 14.68 -11.61 -17.46
N ILE A 7 15.10 -10.39 -17.18
CA ILE A 7 15.39 -9.92 -15.81
C ILE A 7 14.10 -9.91 -14.98
N LEU A 8 13.01 -9.41 -15.56
CA LEU A 8 11.73 -9.40 -14.88
C LEU A 8 11.23 -10.81 -14.55
N ASP A 9 11.32 -11.76 -15.51
CA ASP A 9 10.91 -13.15 -15.28
C ASP A 9 11.71 -13.78 -14.16
N GLN A 10 13.04 -13.55 -14.08
CA GLN A 10 13.89 -14.04 -12.99
C GLN A 10 13.47 -13.44 -11.63
N LEU A 11 13.19 -12.14 -11.59
CA LEU A 11 12.69 -11.48 -10.38
C LEU A 11 11.34 -12.07 -9.94
N LEU A 12 10.40 -12.19 -10.86
CA LEU A 12 9.07 -12.76 -10.57
C LEU A 12 9.15 -14.21 -10.09
N ASP A 13 10.02 -15.04 -10.68
CA ASP A 13 10.25 -16.42 -10.25
C ASP A 13 10.86 -16.48 -8.83
N GLY A 14 11.77 -15.57 -8.52
CA GLY A 14 12.32 -15.41 -7.16
C GLY A 14 11.23 -15.04 -6.16
N VAL A 15 10.40 -14.05 -6.50
CA VAL A 15 9.29 -13.60 -5.65
C VAL A 15 8.25 -14.70 -5.48
N ARG A 16 7.86 -15.42 -6.53
CA ARG A 16 6.91 -16.56 -6.46
C ARG A 16 7.39 -17.65 -5.51
N ARG A 17 8.68 -18.04 -5.62
CA ARG A 17 9.26 -19.02 -4.71
C ARG A 17 9.24 -18.52 -3.27
N PHE A 18 9.67 -17.29 -3.04
CA PHE A 18 9.63 -16.69 -1.71
C PHE A 18 8.21 -16.64 -1.13
N VAL A 19 7.23 -16.26 -1.93
CA VAL A 19 5.81 -16.26 -1.53
C VAL A 19 5.33 -17.67 -1.18
N SER A 20 5.60 -18.66 -2.04
CA SER A 20 5.08 -20.03 -1.85
C SER A 20 5.81 -20.81 -0.75
N GLU A 21 7.12 -20.64 -0.62
CA GLU A 21 7.96 -21.44 0.27
C GLU A 21 8.16 -20.78 1.66
N GLU A 22 8.08 -19.45 1.73
CA GLU A 22 8.38 -18.72 2.96
C GLU A 22 7.18 -17.92 3.50
N LEU A 23 6.45 -17.16 2.67
CA LEU A 23 5.41 -16.28 3.19
C LEU A 23 4.13 -17.06 3.52
N ILE A 24 3.60 -17.85 2.59
CA ILE A 24 2.37 -18.62 2.78
C ILE A 24 2.44 -19.57 3.98
N PRO A 25 3.52 -20.36 4.17
CA PRO A 25 3.64 -21.24 5.33
C PRO A 25 3.65 -20.50 6.68
N ASN A 26 4.08 -19.24 6.70
CA ASN A 26 4.17 -18.44 7.93
C ASN A 26 2.92 -17.59 8.22
N GLU A 27 1.91 -17.57 7.35
CA GLU A 27 0.70 -16.74 7.49
C GLU A 27 -0.04 -16.95 8.82
N ALA A 28 -0.24 -18.20 9.22
CA ALA A 28 -0.95 -18.53 10.45
C ALA A 28 -0.20 -18.06 11.70
N GLN A 29 1.13 -18.27 11.71
CA GLN A 29 1.99 -17.81 12.81
C GLN A 29 2.01 -16.28 12.92
N VAL A 30 2.20 -15.59 11.79
CA VAL A 30 2.21 -14.11 11.75
C VAL A 30 0.87 -13.55 12.22
N ALA A 31 -0.24 -14.14 11.79
CA ALA A 31 -1.55 -13.70 12.23
C ALA A 31 -1.78 -13.92 13.75
N ALA A 32 -1.32 -15.04 14.30
CA ALA A 32 -1.44 -15.37 15.71
C ALA A 32 -0.55 -14.49 16.60
N GLN A 33 0.68 -14.22 16.18
CA GLN A 33 1.65 -13.39 16.90
C GLN A 33 1.43 -11.89 16.68
N ASN A 34 0.66 -11.53 15.66
CA ASN A 34 0.48 -10.15 15.18
C ASN A 34 1.82 -9.44 14.89
N ASP A 35 2.83 -10.20 14.45
CA ASP A 35 4.14 -9.66 14.09
C ASP A 35 4.79 -10.49 12.99
N ILE A 36 5.58 -9.84 12.12
CA ILE A 36 6.33 -10.49 11.05
C ILE A 36 7.74 -10.77 11.56
N PRO A 37 8.21 -12.04 11.54
CA PRO A 37 9.55 -12.39 11.97
C PRO A 37 10.62 -11.56 11.22
N THR A 38 11.61 -11.05 11.96
CA THR A 38 12.72 -10.26 11.40
C THR A 38 13.45 -11.03 10.30
N SER A 39 13.56 -12.35 10.41
CA SER A 39 14.17 -13.19 9.38
C SER A 39 13.48 -13.11 8.02
N LEU A 40 12.14 -12.98 7.99
CA LEU A 40 11.39 -12.77 6.74
C LEU A 40 11.61 -11.36 6.19
N VAL A 41 11.67 -10.34 7.06
CA VAL A 41 11.98 -8.96 6.64
C VAL A 41 13.39 -8.88 6.06
N THR A 42 14.39 -9.55 6.67
CA THR A 42 15.75 -9.65 6.13
C THR A 42 15.77 -10.30 4.75
N LYS A 43 15.06 -11.40 4.55
CA LYS A 43 14.95 -12.03 3.23
C LYS A 43 14.27 -11.14 2.19
N MET A 44 13.27 -10.34 2.58
CA MET A 44 12.67 -9.33 1.71
C MET A 44 13.70 -8.28 1.27
N ALA A 45 14.58 -7.86 2.18
CA ALA A 45 15.67 -6.92 1.87
C ALA A 45 16.70 -7.55 0.92
N GLU A 46 17.12 -8.79 1.17
CA GLU A 46 18.05 -9.55 0.31
C GLU A 46 17.49 -9.76 -1.11
N LEU A 47 16.17 -9.88 -1.25
CA LEU A 47 15.49 -9.94 -2.55
C LEU A 47 15.32 -8.57 -3.22
N GLY A 48 15.79 -7.48 -2.60
CA GLY A 48 15.68 -6.12 -3.13
C GLY A 48 14.28 -5.52 -3.08
N LEU A 49 13.35 -6.14 -2.33
CA LEU A 49 11.94 -5.72 -2.32
C LEU A 49 11.73 -4.32 -1.71
N PHE A 50 12.66 -3.84 -0.88
CA PHE A 50 12.61 -2.48 -0.33
C PHE A 50 13.05 -1.41 -1.33
N GLY A 51 13.71 -1.82 -2.43
CA GLY A 51 14.25 -0.93 -3.47
C GLY A 51 13.51 -0.95 -4.80
N LEU A 52 12.33 -1.60 -4.91
CA LEU A 52 11.65 -1.83 -6.21
C LEU A 52 11.54 -0.57 -7.07
N SER A 53 11.11 0.55 -6.49
CA SER A 53 10.89 1.82 -7.19
C SER A 53 11.99 2.86 -6.98
N ILE A 54 12.99 2.56 -6.13
CA ILE A 54 14.10 3.48 -5.86
C ILE A 54 15.08 3.42 -7.04
N PRO A 55 15.59 4.59 -7.53
CA PRO A 55 16.52 4.62 -8.64
C PRO A 55 17.80 3.82 -8.39
N THR A 56 18.36 3.27 -9.47
CA THR A 56 19.54 2.37 -9.41
C THR A 56 20.78 3.03 -8.83
N ASN A 57 20.97 4.34 -9.05
CA ASN A 57 22.07 5.11 -8.47
C ASN A 57 22.01 5.23 -6.94
N TYR A 58 20.87 4.89 -6.33
CA TYR A 58 20.67 4.80 -4.89
C TYR A 58 20.54 3.34 -4.38
N GLY A 59 20.88 2.36 -5.22
CA GLY A 59 20.86 0.95 -4.87
C GLY A 59 19.51 0.25 -5.00
N GLY A 60 18.54 0.91 -5.63
CA GLY A 60 17.24 0.31 -5.95
C GLY A 60 17.21 -0.44 -7.28
N LEU A 61 16.04 -1.01 -7.60
CA LEU A 61 15.80 -1.72 -8.86
C LEU A 61 15.19 -0.83 -9.95
N GLU A 62 14.69 0.35 -9.58
CA GLU A 62 14.11 1.35 -10.48
C GLU A 62 13.04 0.76 -11.41
N LEU A 63 12.19 -0.14 -10.89
CA LEU A 63 11.16 -0.79 -11.69
C LEU A 63 10.18 0.23 -12.27
N THR A 64 9.76 -0.02 -13.50
CA THR A 64 8.63 0.69 -14.10
C THR A 64 7.33 0.40 -13.34
N MET A 65 6.28 1.18 -13.57
CA MET A 65 5.00 0.93 -12.89
C MET A 65 4.40 -0.42 -13.26
N GLU A 66 4.53 -0.86 -14.51
CA GLU A 66 4.08 -2.19 -14.94
C GLU A 66 4.86 -3.30 -14.24
N GLU A 67 6.20 -3.22 -14.21
CA GLU A 67 7.07 -4.18 -13.53
C GLU A 67 6.76 -4.24 -12.01
N GLU A 68 6.60 -3.08 -11.35
CA GLU A 68 6.24 -3.00 -9.94
C GLU A 68 4.85 -3.61 -9.65
N CYS A 69 3.85 -3.36 -10.51
CA CYS A 69 2.53 -3.97 -10.39
C CYS A 69 2.58 -5.49 -10.52
N LEU A 70 3.42 -6.03 -11.42
CA LEU A 70 3.59 -7.48 -11.55
C LEU A 70 4.22 -8.11 -10.30
N VAL A 71 5.23 -7.46 -9.70
CA VAL A 71 5.80 -7.90 -8.41
C VAL A 71 4.76 -7.79 -7.28
N ALA A 72 4.00 -6.70 -7.23
CA ALA A 72 2.95 -6.49 -6.23
C ALA A 72 1.82 -7.53 -6.32
N LEU A 73 1.50 -7.98 -7.53
CA LEU A 73 0.53 -9.06 -7.79
C LEU A 73 1.03 -10.37 -7.18
N GLU A 74 2.30 -10.74 -7.42
CA GLU A 74 2.88 -11.95 -6.85
C GLU A 74 2.93 -11.89 -5.31
N LEU A 75 3.37 -10.77 -4.73
CA LEU A 75 3.37 -10.58 -3.27
C LEU A 75 1.96 -10.62 -2.68
N GLY A 76 0.96 -10.16 -3.45
CA GLY A 76 -0.45 -10.21 -3.07
C GLY A 76 -1.01 -11.64 -2.91
N ARG A 77 -0.35 -12.66 -3.44
CA ARG A 77 -0.77 -14.06 -3.25
C ARG A 77 -0.56 -14.57 -1.82
N ALA A 78 0.25 -13.89 -1.00
CA ALA A 78 0.32 -14.13 0.43
C ALA A 78 -0.56 -13.16 1.22
N SER A 79 -0.63 -13.33 2.55
CA SER A 79 -1.30 -12.35 3.43
C SER A 79 -0.81 -10.94 3.14
N PRO A 80 -1.71 -9.96 2.99
CA PRO A 80 -1.32 -8.58 2.69
C PRO A 80 -0.46 -7.95 3.79
N ALA A 81 -0.40 -8.52 4.99
CA ALA A 81 0.49 -8.06 6.05
C ALA A 81 1.95 -8.05 5.61
N PHE A 82 2.42 -9.09 4.91
CA PHE A 82 3.80 -9.16 4.42
C PHE A 82 4.13 -8.05 3.43
N ARG A 83 3.25 -7.85 2.44
CA ARG A 83 3.43 -6.79 1.45
C ARG A 83 3.44 -5.41 2.12
N THR A 84 2.69 -5.21 3.19
CA THR A 84 2.54 -3.90 3.82
C THR A 84 3.88 -3.37 4.36
N VAL A 85 4.79 -4.23 4.83
CA VAL A 85 6.13 -3.81 5.26
C VAL A 85 6.91 -3.18 4.10
N VAL A 86 6.99 -3.88 3.00
CA VAL A 86 7.67 -3.44 1.77
C VAL A 86 6.93 -2.29 1.11
N GLY A 87 5.62 -2.46 0.89
CA GLY A 87 4.83 -1.53 0.10
C GLY A 87 4.61 -0.17 0.74
N THR A 88 4.64 -0.08 2.07
CA THR A 88 4.66 1.23 2.73
C THR A 88 5.96 1.96 2.43
N ASN A 89 7.09 1.25 2.47
CA ASN A 89 8.41 1.83 2.21
C ASN A 89 8.55 2.31 0.76
N ILE A 90 8.31 1.43 -0.23
CA ILE A 90 8.50 1.74 -1.66
C ILE A 90 7.40 2.63 -2.25
N GLY A 91 6.20 2.57 -1.69
CA GLY A 91 5.04 3.32 -2.16
C GLY A 91 4.95 4.69 -1.50
N ILE A 92 4.21 4.76 -0.40
CA ILE A 92 3.88 6.05 0.22
C ILE A 92 5.03 6.66 1.04
N GLY A 93 5.98 5.85 1.53
CA GLY A 93 7.08 6.32 2.39
C GLY A 93 8.21 7.01 1.60
N SER A 94 8.67 6.41 0.50
CA SER A 94 9.82 6.91 -0.26
C SER A 94 9.45 7.76 -1.47
N GLN A 95 8.25 7.60 -2.05
CA GLN A 95 7.90 8.25 -3.32
C GLN A 95 7.96 9.78 -3.27
N GLY A 96 7.52 10.39 -2.18
CA GLY A 96 7.62 11.83 -2.02
C GLY A 96 9.08 12.32 -2.09
N LEU A 97 9.99 11.56 -1.48
CA LEU A 97 11.42 11.83 -1.51
C LEU A 97 12.00 11.63 -2.92
N ILE A 98 11.61 10.56 -3.62
CA ILE A 98 12.05 10.28 -5.00
C ILE A 98 11.62 11.42 -5.94
N MET A 99 10.36 11.85 -5.85
CA MET A 99 9.79 12.85 -6.76
C MET A 99 10.31 14.25 -6.46
N ASP A 100 10.18 14.71 -5.24
CA ASP A 100 10.30 16.12 -4.87
C ASP A 100 11.47 16.40 -3.89
N GLY A 101 12.22 15.38 -3.45
CA GLY A 101 13.36 15.54 -2.53
C GLY A 101 14.56 16.25 -3.18
N ARG A 102 15.31 17.01 -2.37
CA ARG A 102 16.58 17.59 -2.79
C ARG A 102 17.67 16.52 -2.93
N PRO A 103 18.74 16.79 -3.70
CA PRO A 103 19.85 15.83 -3.87
C PRO A 103 20.42 15.33 -2.53
N ASP A 104 20.70 16.24 -1.58
CA ASP A 104 21.23 15.90 -0.26
C ASP A 104 20.29 14.97 0.54
N GLN A 105 18.98 15.17 0.43
CA GLN A 105 17.98 14.32 1.06
C GLN A 105 17.93 12.93 0.39
N LYS A 106 17.98 12.87 -0.93
CA LYS A 106 18.00 11.63 -1.70
C LYS A 106 19.26 10.81 -1.42
N ASP A 107 20.41 11.45 -1.47
CA ASP A 107 21.73 10.82 -1.22
C ASP A 107 21.82 10.22 0.18
N TYR A 108 21.19 10.84 1.17
CA TYR A 108 21.21 10.36 2.54
C TYR A 108 20.19 9.23 2.79
N TRP A 109 18.94 9.39 2.34
CA TRP A 109 17.86 8.50 2.72
C TRP A 109 17.63 7.35 1.76
N LEU A 110 17.70 7.57 0.42
CA LEU A 110 17.29 6.54 -0.54
C LEU A 110 18.12 5.26 -0.46
N PRO A 111 19.47 5.29 -0.28
CA PRO A 111 20.24 4.05 -0.11
C PRO A 111 19.80 3.23 1.12
N ARG A 112 19.49 3.90 2.23
CA ARG A 112 19.03 3.26 3.47
C ARG A 112 17.65 2.67 3.34
N LEU A 113 16.78 3.33 2.59
CA LEU A 113 15.43 2.83 2.29
C LEU A 113 15.48 1.65 1.31
N ALA A 114 16.36 1.71 0.30
CA ALA A 114 16.51 0.65 -0.70
C ALA A 114 17.05 -0.65 -0.10
N SER A 115 17.98 -0.55 0.85
CA SER A 115 18.54 -1.71 1.55
C SER A 115 17.62 -2.28 2.64
N GLY A 116 16.57 -1.56 3.03
CA GLY A 116 15.74 -1.92 4.18
C GLY A 116 16.40 -1.64 5.56
N GLU A 117 17.56 -0.97 5.59
CA GLU A 117 18.19 -0.48 6.83
C GLU A 117 17.24 0.46 7.58
N VAL A 118 16.51 1.29 6.85
CA VAL A 118 15.48 2.19 7.36
C VAL A 118 14.15 1.85 6.67
N ILE A 119 13.10 1.70 7.46
CA ILE A 119 11.74 1.61 6.98
C ILE A 119 11.10 3.00 7.11
N SER A 120 10.42 3.46 6.07
CA SER A 120 9.69 4.73 6.10
C SER A 120 8.19 4.54 6.28
N SER A 121 7.56 5.52 6.92
CA SER A 121 6.11 5.63 7.06
C SER A 121 5.59 6.97 6.59
N PHE A 122 4.31 7.01 6.23
CA PHE A 122 3.64 8.20 5.69
C PHE A 122 2.61 8.70 6.70
N ALA A 123 2.83 9.90 7.22
CA ALA A 123 2.06 10.49 8.32
C ALA A 123 1.22 11.68 7.83
N LEU A 124 0.06 11.37 7.22
CA LEU A 124 -0.90 12.37 6.71
C LEU A 124 -2.13 12.47 7.61
N THR A 125 -2.83 11.34 7.81
CA THR A 125 -4.12 11.25 8.50
C THR A 125 -4.06 11.75 9.94
N GLU A 126 -5.10 12.44 10.38
CA GLU A 126 -5.26 12.93 11.76
C GLU A 126 -6.60 12.43 12.35
N PRO A 127 -6.82 12.52 13.67
CA PRO A 127 -8.09 12.13 14.29
C PRO A 127 -9.31 12.75 13.62
N ASP A 128 -9.22 14.02 13.20
CA ASP A 128 -10.32 14.78 12.61
C ASP A 128 -10.21 14.96 11.09
N ALA A 129 -9.15 14.46 10.45
CA ALA A 129 -8.89 14.64 9.00
C ALA A 129 -8.39 13.33 8.35
N GLY A 130 -9.32 12.58 7.77
CA GLY A 130 -9.06 11.36 6.98
C GLY A 130 -9.35 11.59 5.50
N SER A 131 -10.61 11.41 5.08
CA SER A 131 -11.04 11.67 3.69
C SER A 131 -10.89 13.15 3.29
N ASP A 132 -11.05 14.06 4.24
CA ASP A 132 -10.74 15.49 4.08
C ASP A 132 -9.29 15.77 4.47
N ALA A 133 -8.36 15.20 3.72
CA ALA A 133 -6.92 15.30 3.99
C ALA A 133 -6.36 16.74 3.88
N GLY A 134 -7.08 17.66 3.23
CA GLY A 134 -6.71 19.07 3.17
C GLY A 134 -6.92 19.83 4.47
N SER A 135 -7.72 19.28 5.39
CA SER A 135 -8.10 19.92 6.67
C SER A 135 -7.21 19.50 7.85
N ILE A 136 -6.03 18.94 7.60
CA ILE A 136 -5.06 18.60 8.66
C ILE A 136 -4.66 19.84 9.46
N ARG A 137 -4.44 19.64 10.76
CA ARG A 137 -4.13 20.70 11.74
C ARG A 137 -2.75 20.60 12.36
N THR A 138 -2.05 19.48 12.20
CA THR A 138 -0.64 19.39 12.65
C THR A 138 0.11 20.58 12.12
N SER A 139 0.70 21.38 13.00
CA SER A 139 1.40 22.61 12.65
C SER A 139 2.91 22.37 12.53
N ALA A 140 3.56 23.17 11.70
CA ALA A 140 5.02 23.29 11.64
C ALA A 140 5.36 24.78 11.62
N VAL A 141 5.80 25.29 12.76
CA VAL A 141 6.16 26.69 12.95
C VAL A 141 7.67 26.84 12.78
N ARG A 142 8.09 27.72 11.87
CA ARG A 142 9.50 28.01 11.66
C ARG A 142 10.07 28.85 12.80
N ASP A 143 11.19 28.43 13.35
CA ASP A 143 11.94 29.13 14.38
C ASP A 143 13.44 29.14 14.00
N GLY A 144 13.86 30.19 13.32
CA GLY A 144 15.21 30.31 12.75
C GLY A 144 15.54 29.21 11.74
N ASP A 145 16.51 28.38 12.07
CA ASP A 145 16.96 27.26 11.23
C ASP A 145 16.28 25.93 11.55
N CYS A 146 15.19 25.98 12.33
CA CYS A 146 14.42 24.79 12.73
C CYS A 146 12.91 24.99 12.44
N TYR A 147 12.17 23.88 12.50
CA TYR A 147 10.72 23.85 12.63
C TYR A 147 10.34 23.15 13.92
N ARG A 148 9.29 23.65 14.59
CA ARG A 148 8.61 22.99 15.70
C ARG A 148 7.29 22.41 15.22
N LEU A 149 7.17 21.08 15.31
CA LEU A 149 5.98 20.36 14.89
C LEU A 149 5.11 20.01 16.08
N ASN A 150 3.81 20.29 15.96
CA ASN A 150 2.80 20.00 16.98
C ASN A 150 1.55 19.39 16.34
N GLY A 151 1.11 18.24 16.88
CA GLY A 151 -0.09 17.55 16.42
C GLY A 151 -0.05 16.06 16.62
N THR A 152 -1.10 15.38 16.15
CA THR A 152 -1.23 13.92 16.22
C THR A 152 -1.57 13.37 14.86
N LYS A 153 -0.76 12.44 14.38
CA LYS A 153 -1.03 11.63 13.19
C LYS A 153 -1.62 10.31 13.61
N ARG A 154 -2.68 9.88 12.92
CA ARG A 154 -3.47 8.72 13.29
C ARG A 154 -3.40 7.64 12.22
N PHE A 155 -3.46 6.38 12.67
CA PHE A 155 -3.45 5.20 11.81
C PHE A 155 -2.20 5.09 10.92
N ILE A 156 -1.04 5.42 11.47
CA ILE A 156 0.22 5.40 10.73
C ILE A 156 0.75 3.97 10.68
N THR A 157 0.79 3.43 9.47
CA THR A 157 1.22 2.05 9.20
C THR A 157 2.71 1.89 9.42
N ASN A 158 3.12 0.82 10.12
CA ASN A 158 4.50 0.48 10.50
C ASN A 158 5.19 1.55 11.34
N ALA A 159 4.46 2.44 12.02
CA ALA A 159 5.06 3.54 12.76
C ALA A 159 6.03 3.06 13.84
N ASP A 160 5.74 1.94 14.50
CA ASP A 160 6.58 1.34 15.55
C ASP A 160 7.89 0.72 15.02
N LYS A 161 7.98 0.50 13.68
CA LYS A 161 9.16 -0.05 12.99
C LYS A 161 9.85 0.98 12.10
N ALA A 162 9.24 2.15 11.93
CA ALA A 162 9.77 3.18 11.06
C ALA A 162 10.98 3.89 11.68
N GLY A 163 12.03 4.08 10.87
CA GLY A 163 13.15 4.97 11.19
C GLY A 163 12.97 6.38 10.60
N LEU A 164 12.05 6.53 9.65
CA LEU A 164 11.74 7.79 8.98
C LEU A 164 10.23 7.97 8.78
N PHE A 165 9.73 9.16 9.06
CA PHE A 165 8.36 9.57 8.75
C PHE A 165 8.36 10.69 7.71
N THR A 166 7.54 10.54 6.66
CA THR A 166 7.15 11.68 5.82
C THR A 166 5.90 12.29 6.43
N VAL A 167 6.08 13.41 7.15
CA VAL A 167 5.02 14.07 7.93
C VAL A 167 4.46 15.24 7.14
N MET A 168 3.13 15.25 6.94
CA MET A 168 2.42 16.40 6.40
C MET A 168 2.01 17.34 7.54
N ALA A 169 2.44 18.59 7.49
CA ALA A 169 2.12 19.59 8.50
C ALA A 169 1.85 20.96 7.87
N ARG A 170 1.08 21.78 8.57
CA ARG A 170 0.68 23.10 8.12
C ARG A 170 1.73 24.13 8.51
N THR A 171 2.35 24.76 7.52
CA THR A 171 3.31 25.85 7.67
C THR A 171 2.65 27.23 7.55
N ASP A 172 1.51 27.32 6.86
CA ASP A 172 0.73 28.55 6.76
C ASP A 172 -0.67 28.34 7.38
N PRO A 173 -0.89 28.86 8.62
CA PRO A 173 -2.16 28.75 9.32
C PRO A 173 -3.29 29.58 8.70
N GLU A 174 -2.95 30.64 7.97
CA GLU A 174 -3.94 31.54 7.33
C GLU A 174 -4.48 30.95 6.00
N SER A 175 -3.74 30.00 5.42
CA SER A 175 -4.13 29.35 4.19
C SER A 175 -5.22 28.32 4.42
N GLN A 176 -6.29 28.42 3.65
CA GLN A 176 -7.38 27.44 3.71
C GLN A 176 -7.11 26.19 2.86
N GLY A 177 -7.61 25.03 3.34
CA GLY A 177 -7.50 23.77 2.64
C GLY A 177 -6.05 23.28 2.53
N SER A 178 -5.68 22.78 1.38
CA SER A 178 -4.40 22.09 1.16
C SER A 178 -3.19 23.00 0.88
N ARG A 179 -3.40 24.26 0.59
CA ARG A 179 -2.33 25.16 0.12
C ARG A 179 -1.24 25.47 1.13
N GLY A 180 -1.57 25.47 2.41
CA GLY A 180 -0.61 25.74 3.49
C GLY A 180 0.07 24.47 4.04
N VAL A 181 -0.03 23.34 3.36
CA VAL A 181 0.53 22.05 3.83
C VAL A 181 1.88 21.79 3.21
N SER A 182 2.89 21.57 4.07
CA SER A 182 4.25 21.16 3.71
C SER A 182 4.51 19.70 4.11
N ALA A 183 5.53 19.10 3.53
CA ALA A 183 5.99 17.77 3.87
C ALA A 183 7.36 17.84 4.55
N PHE A 184 7.59 17.01 5.56
CA PHE A 184 8.84 16.96 6.32
C PHE A 184 9.36 15.54 6.43
N LEU A 185 10.67 15.37 6.32
CA LEU A 185 11.38 14.12 6.62
C LEU A 185 11.76 14.13 8.11
N VAL A 186 11.05 13.37 8.93
CA VAL A 186 11.20 13.36 10.38
C VAL A 186 11.75 12.01 10.84
N PRO A 187 13.01 11.94 11.32
CA PRO A 187 13.55 10.71 11.92
C PRO A 187 12.73 10.28 13.15
N ALA A 188 12.60 8.97 13.36
CA ALA A 188 11.83 8.43 14.48
C ALA A 188 12.38 8.83 15.86
N GLN A 189 13.69 9.11 15.96
CA GLN A 189 14.37 9.51 17.18
C GLN A 189 14.27 11.01 17.47
N THR A 190 13.51 11.78 16.69
CA THR A 190 13.33 13.21 16.90
C THR A 190 12.77 13.49 18.30
N PRO A 191 13.44 14.31 19.12
CA PRO A 191 12.90 14.72 20.42
C PRO A 191 11.51 15.35 20.26
N GLY A 192 10.56 14.95 21.11
CA GLY A 192 9.17 15.39 21.04
C GLY A 192 8.30 14.53 20.12
N LEU A 193 8.85 13.55 19.38
CA LEU A 193 8.08 12.54 18.66
C LEU A 193 7.87 11.31 19.56
N THR A 194 6.62 10.87 19.69
CA THR A 194 6.27 9.63 20.40
C THR A 194 5.32 8.79 19.56
N ILE A 195 5.50 7.47 19.62
CA ILE A 195 4.70 6.49 18.89
C ILE A 195 3.76 5.82 19.89
N GLY A 196 2.48 5.79 19.56
CA GLY A 196 1.44 5.14 20.36
C GLY A 196 1.53 3.62 20.28
N ILE A 197 0.71 2.94 21.09
CA ILE A 197 0.58 1.49 21.04
C ILE A 197 -0.13 1.06 19.75
N PRO A 198 0.19 -0.12 19.19
CA PRO A 198 -0.49 -0.65 18.02
C PRO A 198 -1.99 -0.84 18.24
N GLU A 199 -2.79 -0.36 17.29
CA GLU A 199 -4.24 -0.49 17.30
C GLU A 199 -4.67 -1.95 17.07
N LYS A 200 -5.74 -2.36 17.76
CA LYS A 200 -6.41 -3.65 17.50
C LYS A 200 -7.23 -3.54 16.23
N LYS A 201 -6.93 -4.37 15.24
CA LYS A 201 -7.54 -4.30 13.91
C LYS A 201 -8.44 -5.50 13.61
N MET A 202 -9.32 -5.35 12.64
CA MET A 202 -10.16 -6.41 12.10
C MET A 202 -9.35 -7.49 11.38
N GLY A 203 -8.33 -7.08 10.63
CA GLY A 203 -7.48 -7.93 9.78
C GLY A 203 -6.08 -7.37 9.62
N GLN A 204 -5.32 -7.96 8.65
CA GLN A 204 -3.91 -7.66 8.40
C GLN A 204 -3.08 -7.76 9.69
N HIS A 205 -3.31 -8.80 10.47
CA HIS A 205 -2.47 -9.11 11.63
C HIS A 205 -1.03 -9.39 11.16
N GLY A 206 -0.06 -8.87 11.88
CA GLY A 206 1.35 -8.83 11.48
C GLY A 206 1.80 -7.44 11.02
N THR A 207 0.88 -6.57 10.63
CA THR A 207 1.14 -5.15 10.35
C THR A 207 0.66 -4.31 11.52
N HIS A 208 1.47 -3.38 11.99
CA HIS A 208 1.07 -2.45 13.05
C HIS A 208 0.60 -1.13 12.47
N VAL A 209 -0.34 -0.50 13.17
CA VAL A 209 -0.86 0.83 12.89
C VAL A 209 -0.91 1.58 14.21
N CYS A 210 -0.22 2.71 14.31
CA CYS A 210 -0.10 3.48 15.55
C CYS A 210 -0.42 4.95 15.31
N ASP A 211 -0.70 5.67 16.39
CA ASP A 211 -0.66 7.12 16.41
C ASP A 211 0.80 7.60 16.51
N VAL A 212 1.11 8.73 15.86
CA VAL A 212 2.39 9.45 15.98
C VAL A 212 2.09 10.82 16.54
N VAL A 213 2.56 11.09 17.75
CA VAL A 213 2.34 12.36 18.45
C VAL A 213 3.60 13.21 18.35
N LEU A 214 3.41 14.44 17.93
CA LEU A 214 4.43 15.48 17.84
C LEU A 214 4.11 16.56 18.89
N ASN A 215 5.00 16.72 19.84
CA ASN A 215 4.87 17.68 20.93
C ASN A 215 6.15 18.51 21.01
N ASP A 216 6.10 19.71 20.44
CA ASP A 216 7.26 20.58 20.21
C ASP A 216 8.43 19.82 19.55
N ALA A 217 8.12 18.92 18.62
CA ALA A 217 9.14 18.14 17.93
C ALA A 217 9.98 19.04 17.03
N GLU A 218 11.24 19.22 17.42
CA GLU A 218 12.18 20.12 16.74
C GLU A 218 12.95 19.38 15.66
N ILE A 219 12.87 19.91 14.44
CA ILE A 219 13.59 19.39 13.27
C ILE A 219 14.32 20.53 12.55
N PRO A 220 15.47 20.28 11.93
CA PRO A 220 16.18 21.31 11.16
C PRO A 220 15.37 21.76 9.95
N ALA A 221 15.55 23.00 9.52
CA ALA A 221 14.88 23.54 8.33
C ALA A 221 15.17 22.70 7.07
N SER A 222 16.30 22.01 7.02
CA SER A 222 16.67 21.05 5.99
C SER A 222 15.79 19.79 5.96
N ALA A 223 14.96 19.53 6.97
CA ALA A 223 13.99 18.45 6.96
C ALA A 223 12.76 18.73 6.09
N LEU A 224 12.52 19.99 5.67
CA LEU A 224 11.51 20.30 4.68
C LEU A 224 11.77 19.51 3.39
N LEU A 225 10.81 18.72 2.97
CA LEU A 225 10.89 17.96 1.73
C LEU A 225 10.84 18.90 0.52
N GLY A 226 11.88 18.85 -0.32
CA GLY A 226 12.03 19.82 -1.40
C GLY A 226 12.56 21.17 -0.90
N THR A 227 12.18 22.26 -1.59
CA THR A 227 12.74 23.60 -1.37
C THR A 227 11.71 24.62 -0.92
N GLU A 228 10.41 24.31 -1.04
CA GLU A 228 9.32 25.30 -0.83
C GLU A 228 8.26 24.78 0.13
N GLU A 229 7.83 25.65 1.05
CA GLU A 229 6.64 25.41 1.87
C GLU A 229 5.37 25.38 1.03
N GLY A 230 4.31 24.74 1.54
CA GLY A 230 3.00 24.68 0.89
C GLY A 230 2.89 23.69 -0.28
N LYS A 231 3.96 22.94 -0.60
CA LYS A 231 3.95 21.96 -1.70
C LYS A 231 3.65 20.52 -1.24
N GLY A 232 3.66 20.26 0.07
CA GLY A 232 3.53 18.92 0.62
C GLY A 232 2.24 18.20 0.24
N PHE A 233 1.11 18.90 0.13
CA PHE A 233 -0.14 18.27 -0.28
C PHE A 233 -0.12 17.81 -1.74
N VAL A 234 0.48 18.59 -2.63
CA VAL A 234 0.64 18.19 -4.04
C VAL A 234 1.50 16.94 -4.15
N THR A 235 2.62 16.91 -3.41
CA THR A 235 3.47 15.72 -3.30
C THR A 235 2.67 14.52 -2.78
N ALA A 236 1.90 14.69 -1.70
CA ALA A 236 1.07 13.63 -1.14
C ALA A 236 0.07 13.07 -2.17
N MET A 237 -0.56 13.90 -2.99
CA MET A 237 -1.53 13.47 -4.01
C MET A 237 -0.86 12.68 -5.14
N LYS A 238 0.34 13.09 -5.59
CA LYS A 238 1.14 12.33 -6.57
C LYS A 238 1.53 10.95 -6.03
N VAL A 239 1.97 10.90 -4.78
CA VAL A 239 2.31 9.65 -4.07
C VAL A 239 1.12 8.70 -4.00
N LEU A 240 -0.04 9.20 -3.59
CA LEU A 240 -1.27 8.41 -3.50
C LEU A 240 -1.80 7.94 -4.86
N GLU A 241 -1.60 8.72 -5.93
CA GLU A 241 -1.97 8.31 -7.29
C GLU A 241 -1.21 7.04 -7.71
N ARG A 242 0.12 7.01 -7.49
CA ARG A 242 0.95 5.83 -7.73
C ARG A 242 0.55 4.67 -6.81
N GLY A 243 0.34 4.94 -5.53
CA GLY A 243 -0.07 3.96 -4.52
C GLY A 243 -1.36 3.22 -4.89
N ARG A 244 -2.32 3.89 -5.52
CA ARG A 244 -3.58 3.27 -5.98
C ARG A 244 -3.37 2.15 -6.98
N LEU A 245 -2.44 2.29 -7.94
CA LEU A 245 -2.11 1.22 -8.90
C LEU A 245 -1.47 0.04 -8.18
N HIS A 246 -0.51 0.30 -7.31
CA HIS A 246 0.17 -0.73 -6.53
C HIS A 246 -0.83 -1.53 -5.65
N ILE A 247 -1.72 -0.84 -4.91
CA ILE A 247 -2.75 -1.50 -4.09
C ILE A 247 -3.73 -2.29 -4.96
N SER A 248 -4.08 -1.80 -6.15
CA SER A 248 -4.94 -2.52 -7.08
C SER A 248 -4.30 -3.84 -7.53
N ALA A 249 -2.99 -3.83 -7.83
CA ALA A 249 -2.24 -5.04 -8.16
C ALA A 249 -2.23 -6.06 -7.00
N VAL A 250 -2.06 -5.60 -5.76
CA VAL A 250 -2.17 -6.46 -4.56
C VAL A 250 -3.56 -7.09 -4.45
N CYS A 251 -4.63 -6.33 -4.67
CA CYS A 251 -5.99 -6.87 -4.68
C CYS A 251 -6.18 -7.97 -5.74
N VAL A 252 -5.59 -7.79 -6.93
CA VAL A 252 -5.59 -8.80 -7.99
C VAL A 252 -4.83 -10.05 -7.57
N GLY A 253 -3.68 -9.92 -6.91
CA GLY A 253 -2.89 -11.04 -6.41
C GLY A 253 -3.63 -11.86 -5.34
N ILE A 254 -4.29 -11.19 -4.39
CA ILE A 254 -5.12 -11.85 -3.38
C ILE A 254 -6.28 -12.60 -4.04
N ALA A 255 -6.96 -11.97 -5.00
CA ALA A 255 -8.06 -12.61 -5.73
C ALA A 255 -7.58 -13.84 -6.50
N ASP A 256 -6.40 -13.79 -7.12
CA ASP A 256 -5.80 -14.93 -7.81
C ASP A 256 -5.56 -16.12 -6.85
N ARG A 257 -4.99 -15.86 -5.67
CA ARG A 257 -4.80 -16.87 -4.63
C ARG A 257 -6.12 -17.49 -4.19
N LEU A 258 -7.13 -16.68 -3.91
CA LEU A 258 -8.44 -17.17 -3.45
C LEU A 258 -9.18 -17.97 -4.53
N ILE A 259 -9.02 -17.62 -5.79
CA ILE A 259 -9.55 -18.40 -6.93
C ILE A 259 -8.88 -19.76 -7.00
N ASP A 260 -7.54 -19.81 -6.91
CA ASP A 260 -6.78 -21.07 -6.91
C ASP A 260 -7.22 -21.99 -5.77
N GLU A 261 -7.27 -21.48 -4.54
CA GLU A 261 -7.68 -22.25 -3.36
C GLU A 261 -9.13 -22.76 -3.48
N SER A 262 -10.03 -21.89 -3.90
CA SER A 262 -11.45 -22.25 -4.10
C SER A 262 -11.65 -23.29 -5.18
N THR A 263 -10.90 -23.18 -6.29
CA THR A 263 -10.95 -24.15 -7.39
C THR A 263 -10.41 -25.51 -6.97
N ARG A 264 -9.28 -25.56 -6.27
CA ARG A 264 -8.70 -26.80 -5.73
C ARG A 264 -9.64 -27.47 -4.73
N TYR A 265 -10.21 -26.67 -3.81
CA TYR A 265 -11.16 -27.20 -2.84
C TYR A 265 -12.41 -27.75 -3.53
N ALA A 266 -12.98 -27.03 -4.49
CA ALA A 266 -14.17 -27.47 -5.23
C ALA A 266 -13.94 -28.75 -6.04
N ALA A 267 -12.71 -28.96 -6.55
CA ALA A 267 -12.32 -30.18 -7.29
C ALA A 267 -12.12 -31.40 -6.39
N GLN A 268 -11.94 -31.22 -5.09
CA GLN A 268 -11.65 -32.33 -4.14
C GLN A 268 -12.80 -32.63 -3.19
N ARG A 269 -13.48 -31.60 -2.71
CA ARG A 269 -14.57 -31.75 -1.72
C ARG A 269 -15.79 -32.41 -2.33
N LYS A 270 -16.26 -33.47 -1.70
CA LYS A 270 -17.43 -34.24 -2.15
C LYS A 270 -18.64 -33.98 -1.27
N GLN A 271 -19.78 -33.77 -1.87
CA GLN A 271 -21.12 -33.76 -1.25
C GLN A 271 -22.14 -34.32 -2.25
N PHE A 272 -23.20 -34.93 -1.78
CA PHE A 272 -24.24 -35.54 -2.61
C PHE A 272 -23.69 -36.51 -3.67
N GLY A 273 -22.63 -37.26 -3.31
CA GLY A 273 -22.02 -38.29 -4.15
C GLY A 273 -21.03 -37.82 -5.20
N GLN A 274 -20.81 -36.53 -5.38
CA GLN A 274 -19.89 -35.97 -6.39
C GLN A 274 -19.05 -34.83 -5.82
N VAL A 275 -18.03 -34.36 -6.56
CA VAL A 275 -17.24 -33.18 -6.17
C VAL A 275 -18.10 -31.93 -6.27
N ILE A 276 -17.92 -30.98 -5.35
CA ILE A 276 -18.76 -29.78 -5.33
C ILE A 276 -18.58 -28.88 -6.56
N GLY A 277 -17.43 -28.98 -7.23
CA GLY A 277 -17.15 -28.29 -8.50
C GLY A 277 -18.04 -28.72 -9.69
N GLU A 278 -18.81 -29.82 -9.56
CA GLU A 278 -19.78 -30.25 -10.57
C GLU A 278 -21.14 -29.58 -10.40
N PHE A 279 -21.39 -28.88 -9.27
CA PHE A 279 -22.64 -28.15 -9.07
C PHE A 279 -22.59 -26.79 -9.78
N GLN A 280 -23.61 -26.51 -10.58
CA GLN A 280 -23.69 -25.26 -11.39
C GLN A 280 -23.60 -23.99 -10.55
N LEU A 281 -24.15 -23.97 -9.33
CA LEU A 281 -24.06 -22.80 -8.43
C LEU A 281 -22.61 -22.56 -7.94
N VAL A 282 -21.83 -23.60 -7.72
CA VAL A 282 -20.40 -23.48 -7.40
C VAL A 282 -19.59 -23.01 -8.61
N GLN A 283 -19.88 -23.59 -9.79
CA GLN A 283 -19.27 -23.18 -11.05
C GLN A 283 -19.55 -21.70 -11.35
N GLY A 284 -20.77 -21.23 -11.11
CA GLY A 284 -21.15 -19.83 -11.25
C GLY A 284 -20.30 -18.91 -10.37
N MET A 285 -20.12 -19.26 -9.09
CA MET A 285 -19.25 -18.48 -8.18
C MET A 285 -17.81 -18.42 -8.68
N LEU A 286 -17.22 -19.56 -9.09
CA LEU A 286 -15.85 -19.61 -9.61
C LEU A 286 -15.70 -18.80 -10.90
N ALA A 287 -16.69 -18.86 -11.82
CA ALA A 287 -16.71 -18.09 -13.05
C ALA A 287 -16.77 -16.58 -12.80
N ASP A 288 -17.62 -16.14 -11.86
CA ASP A 288 -17.70 -14.74 -11.45
C ASP A 288 -16.37 -14.24 -10.88
N MET A 289 -15.77 -15.01 -9.95
CA MET A 289 -14.46 -14.67 -9.36
C MET A 289 -13.41 -14.50 -10.46
N LYS A 290 -13.32 -15.43 -11.40
CA LYS A 290 -12.35 -15.39 -12.51
C LYS A 290 -12.58 -14.23 -13.46
N THR A 291 -13.83 -13.94 -13.80
CA THR A 291 -14.20 -12.83 -14.68
C THR A 291 -13.83 -11.49 -14.06
N GLU A 292 -14.18 -11.27 -12.81
CA GLU A 292 -13.86 -10.04 -12.09
C GLU A 292 -12.34 -9.86 -11.91
N TRP A 293 -11.62 -10.94 -11.58
CA TRP A 293 -10.15 -10.93 -11.53
C TRP A 293 -9.52 -10.53 -12.86
N TYR A 294 -10.00 -11.13 -13.98
CA TYR A 294 -9.48 -10.85 -15.32
C TYR A 294 -9.66 -9.37 -15.68
N ALA A 295 -10.84 -8.81 -15.39
CA ALA A 295 -11.12 -7.40 -15.59
C ALA A 295 -10.18 -6.52 -14.75
N GLY A 296 -10.05 -6.79 -13.44
CA GLY A 296 -9.18 -6.03 -12.55
C GLY A 296 -7.72 -6.07 -12.97
N ARG A 297 -7.21 -7.25 -13.33
CA ARG A 297 -5.84 -7.41 -13.82
C ARG A 297 -5.60 -6.59 -15.10
N SER A 298 -6.53 -6.65 -16.05
CA SER A 298 -6.41 -5.92 -17.32
C SER A 298 -6.40 -4.42 -17.10
N MET A 299 -7.27 -3.89 -16.23
CA MET A 299 -7.30 -2.48 -15.88
C MET A 299 -5.98 -2.01 -15.25
N VAL A 300 -5.44 -2.79 -14.31
CA VAL A 300 -4.17 -2.42 -13.62
C VAL A 300 -3.01 -2.38 -14.58
N ILE A 301 -2.87 -3.37 -15.47
CA ILE A 301 -1.77 -3.42 -16.43
C ILE A 301 -1.90 -2.31 -17.48
N ASP A 302 -3.11 -2.02 -17.97
CA ASP A 302 -3.34 -0.90 -18.90
C ASP A 302 -2.94 0.44 -18.26
N ALA A 303 -3.44 0.72 -17.06
CA ALA A 303 -3.13 1.97 -16.36
C ALA A 303 -1.63 2.09 -15.99
N ALA A 304 -0.98 0.99 -15.63
CA ALA A 304 0.45 0.99 -15.35
C ALA A 304 1.28 1.31 -16.60
N ARG A 305 0.93 0.74 -17.76
CA ARG A 305 1.57 1.05 -19.05
C ARG A 305 1.41 2.50 -19.46
N LYS A 306 0.21 3.06 -19.32
CA LYS A 306 -0.04 4.49 -19.55
C LYS A 306 0.86 5.36 -18.65
N LYS A 307 0.97 4.99 -17.37
CA LYS A 307 1.86 5.70 -16.43
C LYS A 307 3.32 5.65 -16.87
N ASP A 308 3.78 4.51 -17.39
CA ASP A 308 5.15 4.35 -17.90
C ASP A 308 5.40 5.10 -19.22
N LEU A 309 4.34 5.57 -19.89
CA LEU A 309 4.39 6.45 -21.05
C LEU A 309 4.25 7.94 -20.69
N ASP A 310 4.37 8.27 -19.40
CA ASP A 310 4.18 9.62 -18.86
C ASP A 310 2.78 10.22 -19.12
N GLU A 311 1.78 9.37 -19.36
CA GLU A 311 0.40 9.81 -19.47
C GLU A 311 -0.20 10.14 -18.10
N THR A 312 -1.16 11.05 -18.07
CA THR A 312 -1.95 11.35 -16.88
C THR A 312 -2.92 10.19 -16.61
N VAL A 313 -2.78 9.53 -15.46
CA VAL A 313 -3.58 8.34 -15.10
C VAL A 313 -4.44 8.54 -13.84
N ALA A 314 -4.75 9.79 -13.50
CA ALA A 314 -5.49 10.10 -12.27
C ALA A 314 -6.89 9.43 -12.24
N THR A 315 -7.57 9.38 -13.37
CA THR A 315 -8.88 8.72 -13.53
C THR A 315 -8.71 7.20 -13.52
N GLU A 316 -7.80 6.66 -14.34
CA GLU A 316 -7.55 5.22 -14.44
C GLU A 316 -7.07 4.62 -13.12
N SER A 317 -6.15 5.29 -12.40
CA SER A 317 -5.69 4.82 -11.09
C SER A 317 -6.81 4.77 -10.04
N SER A 318 -7.73 5.75 -10.10
CA SER A 318 -8.92 5.76 -9.25
C SER A 318 -9.92 4.67 -9.64
N CYS A 319 -10.13 4.43 -10.94
CA CYS A 319 -10.96 3.33 -11.43
C CYS A 319 -10.38 1.97 -11.00
N CYS A 320 -9.06 1.76 -11.17
CA CYS A 320 -8.39 0.55 -10.74
C CYS A 320 -8.58 0.31 -9.24
N LYS A 321 -8.30 1.33 -8.41
CA LYS A 321 -8.41 1.22 -6.96
C LYS A 321 -9.85 0.93 -6.53
N TYR A 322 -10.82 1.64 -7.08
CA TYR A 322 -12.23 1.42 -6.78
C TYR A 322 -12.67 0.01 -7.17
N PHE A 323 -12.46 -0.37 -8.44
CA PHE A 323 -12.88 -1.69 -8.93
C PHE A 323 -12.18 -2.83 -8.18
N CYS A 324 -10.84 -2.82 -8.08
CA CYS A 324 -10.08 -3.93 -7.52
C CYS A 324 -10.32 -4.12 -6.02
N SER A 325 -10.48 -3.02 -5.24
CA SER A 325 -10.78 -3.13 -3.81
C SER A 325 -12.19 -3.69 -3.54
N GLU A 326 -13.17 -3.37 -4.37
CA GLU A 326 -14.52 -3.94 -4.31
C GLU A 326 -14.53 -5.40 -4.80
N MET A 327 -13.84 -5.67 -5.90
CA MET A 327 -13.70 -6.99 -6.51
C MET A 327 -13.11 -8.00 -5.53
N VAL A 328 -11.97 -7.68 -4.91
CA VAL A 328 -11.31 -8.62 -3.97
C VAL A 328 -12.18 -8.92 -2.76
N GLY A 329 -13.02 -7.97 -2.33
CA GLY A 329 -14.03 -8.22 -1.28
C GLY A 329 -15.08 -9.23 -1.71
N ARG A 330 -15.61 -9.12 -2.93
CA ARG A 330 -16.57 -10.09 -3.48
C ARG A 330 -15.93 -11.47 -3.71
N VAL A 331 -14.68 -11.50 -4.18
CA VAL A 331 -13.92 -12.75 -4.35
C VAL A 331 -13.69 -13.43 -3.01
N ALA A 332 -13.31 -12.69 -1.96
CA ALA A 332 -13.12 -13.25 -0.62
C ALA A 332 -14.43 -13.80 -0.03
N ASP A 333 -15.54 -13.10 -0.22
CA ASP A 333 -16.86 -13.56 0.20
C ASP A 333 -17.24 -14.89 -0.49
N ARG A 334 -17.11 -14.95 -1.82
CA ARG A 334 -17.37 -16.19 -2.56
C ARG A 334 -16.41 -17.33 -2.19
N ALA A 335 -15.14 -17.02 -1.89
CA ALA A 335 -14.20 -18.05 -1.43
C ALA A 335 -14.67 -18.69 -0.12
N VAL A 336 -15.06 -17.89 0.87
CA VAL A 336 -15.66 -18.40 2.11
C VAL A 336 -16.89 -19.25 1.80
N GLN A 337 -17.76 -18.80 0.89
CA GLN A 337 -18.97 -19.52 0.50
C GLN A 337 -18.67 -20.87 -0.17
N VAL A 338 -17.69 -20.94 -1.08
CA VAL A 338 -17.27 -22.19 -1.75
C VAL A 338 -16.71 -23.20 -0.75
N PHE A 339 -15.95 -22.74 0.25
CA PHE A 339 -15.44 -23.60 1.33
C PHE A 339 -16.55 -24.02 2.31
N GLY A 340 -17.68 -23.33 2.34
CA GLY A 340 -18.78 -23.61 3.28
C GLY A 340 -18.33 -23.48 4.73
N GLY A 341 -18.73 -24.42 5.60
CA GLY A 341 -18.34 -24.39 7.02
C GLY A 341 -16.82 -24.32 7.25
N ALA A 342 -16.02 -24.96 6.39
CA ALA A 342 -14.54 -24.91 6.44
C ALA A 342 -14.01 -23.50 6.19
N GLY A 343 -14.67 -22.71 5.33
CA GLY A 343 -14.28 -21.32 5.04
C GLY A 343 -14.46 -20.36 6.23
N TYR A 344 -15.25 -20.76 7.24
CA TYR A 344 -15.47 -19.98 8.46
C TYR A 344 -14.51 -20.36 9.60
N ILE A 345 -13.77 -21.47 9.45
CA ILE A 345 -12.84 -21.98 10.47
C ILE A 345 -11.44 -21.46 10.21
N ALA A 346 -10.80 -20.88 11.22
CA ALA A 346 -9.52 -20.20 11.12
C ALA A 346 -8.37 -21.09 10.59
N ASP A 347 -8.39 -22.39 10.91
CA ASP A 347 -7.36 -23.36 10.50
C ASP A 347 -7.24 -23.52 8.97
N TYR A 348 -8.30 -23.24 8.22
CA TYR A 348 -8.28 -23.25 6.76
C TYR A 348 -7.72 -21.97 6.15
N GLY A 349 -7.60 -20.87 6.91
CA GLY A 349 -6.99 -19.61 6.50
C GLY A 349 -7.81 -18.73 5.55
N ILE A 350 -8.91 -19.24 4.99
CA ILE A 350 -9.74 -18.50 4.01
C ILE A 350 -10.46 -17.31 4.66
N GLU A 351 -11.02 -17.49 5.86
CA GLU A 351 -11.74 -16.45 6.60
C GLU A 351 -10.85 -15.23 6.88
N ARG A 352 -9.53 -15.44 7.04
CA ARG A 352 -8.57 -14.37 7.28
C ARG A 352 -8.56 -13.37 6.12
N PHE A 353 -8.57 -13.85 4.88
CA PHE A 353 -8.61 -12.97 3.70
C PHE A 353 -9.90 -12.14 3.67
N TYR A 354 -11.04 -12.68 4.09
CA TYR A 354 -12.29 -11.91 4.19
C TYR A 354 -12.14 -10.69 5.11
N ARG A 355 -11.45 -10.85 6.25
CA ARG A 355 -11.16 -9.75 7.18
C ARG A 355 -10.08 -8.82 6.63
N ASP A 356 -9.01 -9.37 6.05
CA ASP A 356 -7.84 -8.63 5.59
C ASP A 356 -8.15 -7.69 4.42
N VAL A 357 -8.98 -8.11 3.47
CA VAL A 357 -9.29 -7.31 2.28
C VAL A 357 -10.23 -6.14 2.56
N ARG A 358 -10.91 -6.14 3.72
CA ARG A 358 -11.90 -5.10 4.02
C ARG A 358 -11.32 -3.69 4.06
N ILE A 359 -10.05 -3.55 4.46
CA ILE A 359 -9.35 -2.27 4.57
C ILE A 359 -9.10 -1.60 3.21
N PHE A 360 -8.97 -2.38 2.12
CA PHE A 360 -8.69 -1.84 0.79
C PHE A 360 -9.74 -0.85 0.28
N ARG A 361 -10.96 -0.94 0.77
CA ARG A 361 -12.04 0.02 0.47
C ARG A 361 -11.97 1.31 1.28
N LEU A 362 -11.08 1.39 2.27
CA LEU A 362 -11.02 2.46 3.26
C LEU A 362 -9.78 3.34 3.10
N TYR A 363 -8.59 2.75 3.12
CA TYR A 363 -7.34 3.50 3.06
C TYR A 363 -6.96 3.92 1.62
N GLU A 364 -5.98 4.82 1.50
CA GLU A 364 -5.54 5.43 0.24
C GLU A 364 -6.69 6.09 -0.55
N GLY A 365 -7.65 6.63 0.19
CA GLY A 365 -8.92 7.17 -0.33
C GLY A 365 -10.00 6.10 -0.41
N THR A 366 -11.12 6.31 0.31
CA THR A 366 -12.24 5.35 0.32
C THR A 366 -12.81 5.14 -1.08
N SER A 367 -13.59 4.05 -1.25
CA SER A 367 -14.33 3.81 -2.51
C SER A 367 -15.12 5.04 -2.94
N GLN A 368 -15.75 5.76 -1.99
CA GLN A 368 -16.51 6.99 -2.25
C GLN A 368 -15.62 8.16 -2.71
N ILE A 369 -14.41 8.28 -2.14
CA ILE A 369 -13.45 9.28 -2.59
C ILE A 369 -12.99 8.97 -4.02
N GLN A 370 -12.75 7.70 -4.38
CA GLN A 370 -12.41 7.33 -5.75
C GLN A 370 -13.55 7.69 -6.72
N GLN A 371 -14.81 7.40 -6.36
CA GLN A 371 -15.98 7.80 -7.16
C GLN A 371 -16.05 9.30 -7.39
N LEU A 372 -15.78 10.12 -6.35
CA LEU A 372 -15.76 11.57 -6.47
C LEU A 372 -14.62 12.06 -7.38
N ILE A 373 -13.43 11.45 -7.31
CA ILE A 373 -12.30 11.80 -8.17
C ILE A 373 -12.64 11.49 -9.63
N ILE A 374 -13.14 10.29 -9.91
CA ILE A 374 -13.53 9.86 -11.27
C ILE A 374 -14.56 10.83 -11.85
N ALA A 375 -15.66 11.08 -11.13
CA ALA A 375 -16.73 11.94 -11.62
C ALA A 375 -16.25 13.38 -11.84
N ARG A 376 -15.41 13.92 -10.94
CA ARG A 376 -14.84 15.26 -11.07
C ARG A 376 -13.94 15.39 -12.30
N ASN A 377 -13.11 14.39 -12.58
CA ASN A 377 -12.23 14.42 -13.75
C ASN A 377 -13.05 14.34 -15.04
N MET A 378 -14.02 13.43 -15.13
CA MET A 378 -14.94 13.33 -16.28
C MET A 378 -15.65 14.67 -16.58
N LEU A 379 -16.09 15.39 -15.52
CA LEU A 379 -16.77 16.69 -15.70
C LEU A 379 -15.81 17.78 -16.16
N ARG A 380 -14.54 17.75 -15.72
CA ARG A 380 -13.53 18.71 -16.19
C ARG A 380 -13.20 18.54 -17.67
N GLU A 381 -13.06 17.33 -18.14
CA GLU A 381 -12.80 17.04 -19.55
C GLU A 381 -13.84 17.62 -20.52
N LEU A 382 -15.04 17.96 -20.03
CA LEU A 382 -16.09 18.60 -20.81
C LEU A 382 -15.96 20.14 -20.84
N THR A 383 -15.14 20.71 -19.95
CA THR A 383 -15.03 22.18 -19.76
C THR A 383 -13.68 22.74 -20.23
N ASP A 384 -12.71 21.89 -20.44
CA ASP A 384 -11.40 22.18 -21.04
C ASP A 384 -11.44 21.94 -22.57
#